data_2837fc794bbcc77d3584a046794716b0
#
_entry.id   2837fc794bbcc77d3584a046794716b0
#
_cell.length_a   1.000
_cell.length_b   1.000
_cell.length_c   1.000
_cell.angle_alpha   90.00
_cell.angle_beta   90.00
_cell.angle_gamma   90.00
#
_symmetry.space_group_name_H-M   'P 1'
#
loop_
_entity.id
_entity.type
_entity.pdbx_description
1 polymer ?
#
loop_
_entity_poly.entity_id
_entity_poly.type
_entity_poly.pdbx_seq_one_letter_code
_entity_poly.pdbx_strand_id
1 'polypeptide(L)' 'MYQLQLDTPIGPAQCIKRTADGACIPFDPDNTDYQQYLAWLAEGNQPEAAE' A
#
# COMPACT_ATOMS: atom_id res chain seq x y z
N MET A 1 -7.44 -5.94 -2.64
CA MET A 1 -7.75 -4.54 -2.38
C MET A 1 -6.49 -3.65 -2.29
N TYR A 2 -5.42 -4.18 -1.81
CA TYR A 2 -4.11 -3.51 -1.83
C TYR A 2 -3.07 -4.46 -2.38
N GLN A 3 -2.04 -3.91 -3.02
CA GLN A 3 -0.96 -4.69 -3.61
C GLN A 3 0.38 -4.03 -3.28
N LEU A 4 1.35 -4.85 -2.88
CA LEU A 4 2.70 -4.36 -2.64
C LEU A 4 3.33 -3.92 -3.96
N GLN A 5 4.22 -2.95 -3.87
CA GLN A 5 4.96 -2.46 -5.04
C GLN A 5 6.34 -3.10 -5.09
N LEU A 6 6.85 -3.29 -6.31
CA LEU A 6 8.22 -3.75 -6.49
C LEU A 6 9.19 -2.64 -6.08
N ASP A 7 10.36 -3.04 -5.58
CA ASP A 7 11.42 -2.09 -5.32
C ASP A 7 11.89 -1.44 -6.62
N THR A 8 12.28 -0.18 -6.53
CA THR A 8 12.76 0.57 -7.68
C THR A 8 14.28 0.58 -7.73
N PRO A 9 14.90 0.91 -8.90
CA PRO A 9 16.36 1.01 -8.99
C PRO A 9 16.97 2.05 -8.05
N ILE A 10 16.17 3.00 -7.55
CA ILE A 10 16.65 4.05 -6.66
C ILE A 10 16.32 3.78 -5.20
N GLY A 11 15.74 2.60 -4.88
CA GLY A 11 15.46 2.20 -3.53
C GLY A 11 14.18 1.40 -3.39
N PRO A 12 13.79 1.04 -2.15
CA PRO A 12 12.56 0.29 -1.93
C PRO A 12 11.33 1.11 -2.27
N ALA A 13 10.24 0.42 -2.59
CA ALA A 13 8.97 1.07 -2.88
C ALA A 13 8.51 1.92 -1.69
N GLN A 14 8.00 3.12 -1.99
CA GLN A 14 7.60 4.10 -0.97
C GLN A 14 6.08 4.19 -0.82
N CYS A 15 5.33 3.32 -1.48
CA CYS A 15 3.87 3.37 -1.41
C CYS A 15 3.26 2.00 -1.62
N ILE A 16 1.97 1.89 -1.25
CA ILE A 16 1.17 0.71 -1.52
C ILE A 16 0.14 1.06 -2.60
N LYS A 17 -0.15 0.12 -3.48
CA LYS A 17 -1.14 0.32 -4.54
C LYS A 17 -2.52 -0.11 -4.05
N ARG A 18 -3.52 0.76 -4.21
CA ARG A 18 -4.91 0.40 -3.99
C ARG A 18 -5.47 -0.12 -5.30
N THR A 19 -5.80 -1.42 -5.33
CA THR A 19 -6.20 -2.08 -6.59
C THR A 19 -7.57 -1.64 -7.07
N ALA A 20 -8.41 -1.09 -6.19
CA ALA A 20 -9.76 -0.66 -6.57
C ALA A 20 -9.73 0.44 -7.64
N ASP A 21 -8.77 1.34 -7.58
CA ASP A 21 -8.67 2.45 -8.54
C ASP A 21 -7.23 2.68 -9.01
N GLY A 22 -6.28 1.84 -8.61
CA GLY A 22 -4.89 1.97 -9.00
C GLY A 22 -4.13 3.09 -8.31
N ALA A 23 -4.67 3.66 -7.23
CA ALA A 23 -4.02 4.75 -6.53
C ALA A 23 -2.76 4.28 -5.79
N CYS A 24 -1.72 5.11 -5.82
CA CYS A 24 -0.50 4.86 -5.07
C CYS A 24 -0.58 5.63 -3.75
N ILE A 25 -0.51 4.91 -2.64
CA ILE A 25 -0.69 5.48 -1.29
C ILE A 25 0.65 5.51 -0.58
N PRO A 26 1.20 6.69 -0.25
CA PRO A 26 2.49 6.77 0.44
C PRO A 26 2.40 6.22 1.87
N PHE A 27 3.53 5.73 2.38
CA PHE A 27 3.62 5.26 3.76
C PHE A 27 3.77 6.45 4.71
N ASP A 28 2.75 7.30 4.76
CA ASP A 28 2.74 8.50 5.59
C ASP A 28 1.66 8.33 6.67
N PRO A 29 2.03 8.27 7.96
CA PRO A 29 1.04 8.08 9.03
C PRO A 29 0.00 9.20 9.11
N ASP A 30 0.29 10.37 8.54
CA ASP A 30 -0.69 11.46 8.48
C ASP A 30 -1.61 11.37 7.26
N ASN A 31 -1.37 10.43 6.36
CA ASN A 31 -2.19 10.25 5.17
C ASN A 31 -3.42 9.41 5.50
N THR A 32 -4.61 9.94 5.22
CA THR A 32 -5.86 9.25 5.53
C THR A 32 -5.97 7.91 4.80
N ASP A 33 -5.55 7.85 3.53
CA ASP A 33 -5.62 6.61 2.76
C ASP A 33 -4.69 5.55 3.36
N TYR A 34 -3.53 5.96 3.85
CA TYR A 34 -2.63 5.03 4.51
C TYR A 34 -3.23 4.51 5.82
N GLN A 35 -3.90 5.36 6.57
CA GLN A 35 -4.59 4.94 7.80
C GLN A 35 -5.69 3.92 7.49
N GLN A 36 -6.41 4.10 6.38
CA GLN A 36 -7.40 3.11 5.93
C GLN A 36 -6.74 1.78 5.61
N TYR A 37 -5.59 1.80 4.98
CA TYR A 37 -4.83 0.59 4.70
C TYR A 37 -4.42 -0.13 5.99
N LEU A 38 -3.93 0.61 6.97
CA LEU A 38 -3.54 0.03 8.26
C LEU A 38 -4.73 -0.60 8.97
N ALA A 39 -5.89 0.06 8.95
CA ALA A 39 -7.11 -0.51 9.53
C ALA A 39 -7.51 -1.80 8.82
N TRP A 40 -7.37 -1.85 7.50
CA TRP A 40 -7.65 -3.04 6.71
C TRP A 40 -6.72 -4.20 7.11
N LEU A 41 -5.44 -3.92 7.33
CA LEU A 41 -4.49 -4.94 7.80
C LEU A 41 -4.88 -5.43 9.20
N ALA A 42 -5.34 -4.55 10.06
CA ALA A 42 -5.72 -4.90 11.43
C ALA A 42 -6.92 -5.85 11.46
N GLU A 43 -7.70 -5.90 10.39
CA GLU A 43 -8.81 -6.84 10.26
C GLU A 43 -8.36 -8.26 9.92
N GLY A 44 -7.07 -8.47 9.70
CA GLY A 44 -6.52 -9.79 9.35
C GLY A 44 -6.28 -9.97 7.85
N ASN A 45 -6.38 -8.92 7.08
CA ASN A 45 -6.14 -8.98 5.62
C ASN A 45 -4.66 -8.87 5.30
N GLN A 46 -4.30 -9.30 4.09
CA GLN A 46 -2.93 -9.18 3.61
C GLN A 46 -2.94 -8.61 2.18
N PRO A 47 -2.01 -7.71 1.85
CA PRO A 47 -1.92 -7.19 0.49
C PRO A 47 -1.43 -8.25 -0.48
N GLU A 48 -1.77 -8.09 -1.75
CA GLU A 48 -1.29 -8.97 -2.80
C GLU A 48 0.21 -8.80 -2.98
N ALA A 49 0.87 -9.87 -3.44
CA ALA A 49 2.30 -9.81 -3.69
C ALA A 49 2.61 -8.81 -4.81
N ALA A 50 3.79 -8.18 -4.73
CA ALA A 50 4.26 -7.27 -5.77
C ALA A 50 4.48 -8.04 -7.08
N GLU A 51 4.16 -7.39 -8.19
CA GLU A 51 4.38 -7.95 -9.52
C GLU A 51 5.78 -7.62 -10.05
#